data_3e00f75a1fda367007094454609580d3
#
_entry.id   3e00f75a1fda367007094454609580d3
#
_cell.length_a   1.000
_cell.length_b   1.000
_cell.length_c   1.000
_cell.angle_alpha   90.00
_cell.angle_beta   90.00
_cell.angle_gamma   90.00
#
_symmetry.space_group_name_H-M   'P 1'
#
loop_
_entity.id
_entity.type
_entity.pdbx_description
1 polymer ?
#
loop_
_entity_poly.entity_id
_entity_poly.type
_entity_poly.pdbx_seq_one_letter_code
_entity_poly.pdbx_strand_id
1 'polypeptide(L)'
;MPAEHLWGMNIRECTEALEDKGSVACIGRAGEKQVLISSFVVDSIHSGRGGLGAVAGSKMFKAVVVKGEKELSPSAPERFRELEVKLSKLFDASPVLSKGLANYGTSVLVKLLDYMNLIPSRNFTGKRLFLQIYFQESVSNPLSSLKMRVVLAVLWVVKKELKEQADV
;
A
#
# COMPACT_ATOMS: atom_id res chain seq x y z
N MET A 1 -2.45 7.08 -26.74
CA MET A 1 -1.91 5.99 -27.56
C MET A 1 -2.71 4.73 -27.31
N PRO A 2 -2.97 3.89 -28.30
CA PRO A 2 -3.59 2.60 -28.10
C PRO A 2 -2.73 1.75 -27.15
N ALA A 3 -3.36 1.10 -26.17
CA ALA A 3 -2.68 0.30 -25.14
C ALA A 3 -3.08 -1.20 -25.22
N GLU A 4 -3.46 -1.66 -26.41
CA GLU A 4 -3.94 -3.02 -26.63
C GLU A 4 -2.92 -4.07 -26.19
N HIS A 5 -1.62 -3.81 -26.44
CA HIS A 5 -0.53 -4.70 -26.03
C HIS A 5 -0.32 -4.78 -24.52
N LEU A 6 -0.84 -3.82 -23.74
CA LEU A 6 -0.75 -3.81 -22.27
C LEU A 6 -2.00 -4.42 -21.61
N TRP A 7 -3.09 -4.56 -22.38
CA TRP A 7 -4.34 -5.09 -21.85
C TRP A 7 -4.19 -6.58 -21.52
N GLY A 8 -4.65 -6.97 -20.34
CA GLY A 8 -4.47 -8.31 -19.80
C GLY A 8 -3.19 -8.50 -18.97
N MET A 9 -2.26 -7.54 -18.99
CA MET A 9 -1.07 -7.56 -18.12
C MET A 9 -1.45 -7.28 -16.67
N ASN A 10 -0.74 -7.94 -15.73
CA ASN A 10 -0.82 -7.55 -14.33
C ASN A 10 -0.05 -6.23 -14.08
N ILE A 11 -0.12 -5.69 -12.85
CA ILE A 11 0.50 -4.41 -12.50
C ILE A 11 2.01 -4.45 -12.72
N ARG A 12 2.67 -5.52 -12.29
CA ARG A 12 4.12 -5.67 -12.40
C ARG A 12 4.58 -5.71 -13.85
N GLU A 13 3.95 -6.57 -14.65
CA GLU A 13 4.23 -6.70 -16.10
C GLU A 13 4.03 -5.37 -16.82
N CYS A 14 2.96 -4.65 -16.48
CA CYS A 14 2.67 -3.34 -17.08
C CYS A 14 3.68 -2.26 -16.65
N THR A 15 4.13 -2.28 -15.39
CA THR A 15 5.16 -1.35 -14.89
C THR A 15 6.49 -1.63 -15.57
N GLU A 16 6.95 -2.89 -15.60
CA GLU A 16 8.20 -3.31 -16.25
C GLU A 16 8.23 -2.96 -17.75
N ALA A 17 7.09 -3.07 -18.43
CA ALA A 17 6.98 -2.74 -19.86
C ALA A 17 7.08 -1.23 -20.17
N LEU A 18 6.90 -0.37 -19.16
CA LEU A 18 6.81 1.07 -19.33
C LEU A 18 7.84 1.88 -18.51
N GLU A 19 8.58 1.24 -17.59
CA GLU A 19 9.50 1.93 -16.65
C GLU A 19 10.58 2.75 -17.34
N ASP A 20 11.06 2.31 -18.50
CA ASP A 20 12.04 3.05 -19.30
C ASP A 20 11.55 4.44 -19.72
N LYS A 21 10.24 4.65 -19.74
CA LYS A 21 9.59 5.88 -20.21
C LYS A 21 9.32 6.88 -19.08
N GLY A 22 9.39 6.47 -17.82
CA GLY A 22 9.14 7.31 -16.66
C GLY A 22 8.39 6.59 -15.56
N SER A 23 7.87 7.35 -14.60
CA SER A 23 7.02 6.83 -13.52
C SER A 23 5.69 6.34 -14.07
N VAL A 24 5.31 5.13 -13.73
CA VAL A 24 4.17 4.40 -14.31
C VAL A 24 3.03 4.28 -13.32
N ALA A 25 1.87 4.77 -13.68
CA ALA A 25 0.63 4.53 -12.95
C ALA A 25 -0.30 3.64 -13.80
N CYS A 26 -0.73 2.50 -13.30
CA CYS A 26 -1.51 1.54 -14.09
C CYS A 26 -2.56 0.77 -13.28
N ILE A 27 -3.47 0.11 -14.00
CA ILE A 27 -4.41 -0.87 -13.47
C ILE A 27 -4.02 -2.29 -13.88
N GLY A 28 -4.29 -3.24 -12.98
CA GLY A 28 -4.18 -4.66 -13.28
C GLY A 28 -5.48 -5.25 -13.85
N ARG A 29 -5.50 -6.57 -14.04
CA ARG A 29 -6.65 -7.32 -14.55
C ARG A 29 -7.95 -7.11 -13.77
N ALA A 30 -7.86 -6.86 -12.47
CA ALA A 30 -9.03 -6.56 -11.64
C ALA A 30 -9.69 -5.23 -12.03
N GLY A 31 -8.87 -4.21 -12.35
CA GLY A 31 -9.37 -2.92 -12.85
C GLY A 31 -10.00 -3.07 -14.24
N GLU A 32 -9.35 -3.80 -15.15
CA GLU A 32 -9.90 -4.08 -16.49
C GLU A 32 -11.27 -4.77 -16.42
N LYS A 33 -11.46 -5.66 -15.45
CA LYS A 33 -12.74 -6.35 -15.18
C LYS A 33 -13.68 -5.55 -14.30
N GLN A 34 -13.38 -4.30 -14.01
CA GLN A 34 -14.20 -3.38 -13.23
C GLN A 34 -14.55 -3.88 -11.82
N VAL A 35 -13.65 -4.65 -11.20
CA VAL A 35 -13.83 -5.09 -9.82
C VAL A 35 -13.84 -3.86 -8.90
N LEU A 36 -14.90 -3.66 -8.13
CA LEU A 36 -15.15 -2.43 -7.35
C LEU A 36 -14.08 -2.07 -6.33
N ILE A 37 -13.34 -3.04 -5.82
CA ILE A 37 -12.23 -2.84 -4.87
C ILE A 37 -10.88 -2.67 -5.54
N SER A 38 -10.83 -2.67 -6.88
CA SER A 38 -9.57 -2.56 -7.62
C SER A 38 -8.93 -1.19 -7.44
N SER A 39 -7.60 -1.19 -7.37
CA SER A 39 -6.77 -0.01 -7.16
C SER A 39 -6.10 0.46 -8.44
N PHE A 40 -5.74 1.73 -8.46
CA PHE A 40 -4.82 2.33 -9.41
C PHE A 40 -3.45 2.40 -8.74
N VAL A 41 -2.41 1.80 -9.33
CA VAL A 41 -1.13 1.59 -8.67
C VAL A 41 -0.03 2.35 -9.39
N VAL A 42 0.82 3.05 -8.63
CA VAL A 42 1.95 3.84 -9.12
C VAL A 42 3.25 3.13 -8.75
N ASP A 43 4.09 2.86 -9.76
CA ASP A 43 5.43 2.24 -9.64
C ASP A 43 5.45 0.97 -8.77
N SER A 44 4.35 0.20 -8.79
CA SER A 44 4.15 -1.02 -7.99
C SER A 44 4.28 -0.83 -6.46
N ILE A 45 4.35 0.41 -5.98
CA ILE A 45 4.58 0.75 -4.56
C ILE A 45 3.35 1.43 -3.95
N HIS A 46 2.79 2.43 -4.64
CA HIS A 46 1.69 3.23 -4.14
C HIS A 46 0.38 2.85 -4.80
N SER A 47 -0.71 2.78 -4.04
CA SER A 47 -2.01 2.43 -4.59
C SER A 47 -3.11 3.37 -4.13
N GLY A 48 -3.97 3.76 -5.07
CA GLY A 48 -5.18 4.52 -4.81
C GLY A 48 -6.32 3.61 -4.39
N ARG A 49 -6.91 3.87 -3.22
CA ARG A 49 -8.07 3.15 -2.67
C ARG A 49 -9.38 3.72 -3.26
N GLY A 50 -10.50 2.99 -3.05
CA GLY A 50 -11.84 3.47 -3.39
C GLY A 50 -12.33 3.10 -4.79
N GLY A 51 -11.79 2.02 -5.38
CA GLY A 51 -12.26 1.50 -6.66
C GLY A 51 -11.76 2.29 -7.88
N LEU A 52 -10.71 3.09 -7.72
CA LEU A 52 -10.14 3.88 -8.83
C LEU A 52 -9.74 3.00 -10.02
N GLY A 53 -9.31 1.75 -9.78
CA GLY A 53 -9.01 0.80 -10.83
C GLY A 53 -10.23 0.43 -11.67
N ALA A 54 -11.41 0.25 -11.04
CA ALA A 54 -12.65 -0.02 -11.75
C ALA A 54 -13.11 1.16 -12.60
N VAL A 55 -12.96 2.38 -12.07
CA VAL A 55 -13.25 3.61 -12.82
C VAL A 55 -12.35 3.76 -14.03
N ALA A 56 -11.04 3.51 -13.89
CA ALA A 56 -10.11 3.52 -15.01
C ALA A 56 -10.45 2.44 -16.04
N GLY A 57 -10.76 1.21 -15.59
CA GLY A 57 -11.17 0.12 -16.46
C GLY A 57 -12.45 0.39 -17.24
N SER A 58 -13.46 1.01 -16.60
CA SER A 58 -14.71 1.39 -17.27
C SER A 58 -14.51 2.43 -18.38
N LYS A 59 -13.42 3.19 -18.29
CA LYS A 59 -13.01 4.20 -19.31
C LYS A 59 -11.97 3.65 -20.30
N MET A 60 -11.71 2.35 -20.29
CA MET A 60 -10.68 1.71 -21.12
C MET A 60 -9.28 2.32 -20.91
N PHE A 61 -9.01 2.82 -19.69
CA PHE A 61 -7.79 3.52 -19.34
C PHE A 61 -6.83 2.57 -18.60
N LYS A 62 -5.74 2.17 -19.25
CA LYS A 62 -4.80 1.17 -18.72
C LYS A 62 -3.70 1.76 -17.87
N ALA A 63 -3.00 2.77 -18.39
CA ALA A 63 -1.84 3.32 -17.73
C ALA A 63 -1.59 4.78 -18.11
N VAL A 64 -0.88 5.49 -17.21
CA VAL A 64 -0.26 6.80 -17.47
C VAL A 64 1.22 6.67 -17.20
N VAL A 65 2.05 7.23 -18.05
CA VAL A 65 3.48 7.38 -17.84
C VAL A 65 3.80 8.85 -17.76
N VAL A 66 4.50 9.25 -16.72
CA VAL A 66 4.90 10.63 -16.49
C VAL A 66 6.43 10.70 -16.39
N LYS A 67 7.02 11.55 -17.21
CA LYS A 67 8.44 11.90 -17.13
C LYS A 67 8.54 13.40 -16.92
N GLY A 68 9.17 13.82 -15.83
CA GLY A 68 9.39 15.22 -15.49
C GLY A 68 10.87 15.49 -15.25
N GLU A 69 11.35 16.61 -15.76
CA GLU A 69 12.75 17.06 -15.59
C GLU A 69 12.85 18.36 -14.77
N LYS A 70 11.71 18.91 -14.39
CA LYS A 70 11.67 20.17 -13.62
C LYS A 70 11.87 19.89 -12.14
N GLU A 71 12.83 20.57 -11.56
CA GLU A 71 12.99 20.63 -10.10
C GLU A 71 11.92 21.50 -9.47
N LEU A 72 11.52 21.12 -8.24
CA LEU A 72 10.60 21.93 -7.46
C LEU A 72 11.32 23.18 -6.96
N SER A 73 10.76 24.35 -7.28
CA SER A 73 11.27 25.63 -6.78
C SER A 73 10.25 26.19 -5.77
N PRO A 74 10.51 26.02 -4.46
CA PRO A 74 9.64 26.57 -3.44
C PRO A 74 9.73 28.11 -3.43
N SER A 75 8.64 28.79 -3.10
CA SER A 75 8.56 30.25 -3.06
C SER A 75 9.50 30.91 -2.04
N ALA A 76 9.92 30.17 -1.01
CA ALA A 76 10.90 30.59 0.00
C ALA A 76 11.92 29.46 0.24
N PRO A 77 12.96 29.33 -0.60
CA PRO A 77 13.89 28.20 -0.58
C PRO A 77 14.65 28.05 0.75
N GLU A 78 15.13 29.13 1.32
CA GLU A 78 15.87 29.10 2.59
C GLU A 78 15.01 28.63 3.75
N ARG A 79 13.82 29.18 3.86
CA ARG A 79 12.86 28.79 4.89
C ARG A 79 12.42 27.33 4.71
N PHE A 80 12.31 26.86 3.48
CA PHE A 80 12.01 25.46 3.17
C PHE A 80 13.13 24.54 3.68
N ARG A 81 14.40 24.87 3.42
CA ARG A 81 15.56 24.11 3.91
C ARG A 81 15.63 24.08 5.44
N GLU A 82 15.39 25.23 6.10
CA GLU A 82 15.34 25.27 7.57
C GLU A 82 14.26 24.36 8.14
N LEU A 83 13.07 24.34 7.53
CA LEU A 83 11.98 23.47 7.94
C LEU A 83 12.30 21.99 7.68
N GLU A 84 12.91 21.66 6.57
CA GLU A 84 13.36 20.30 6.24
C GLU A 84 14.33 19.77 7.30
N VAL A 85 15.34 20.57 7.69
CA VAL A 85 16.28 20.19 8.75
C VAL A 85 15.58 20.03 10.11
N LYS A 86 14.63 20.90 10.46
CA LYS A 86 13.86 20.80 11.71
C LYS A 86 12.97 19.55 11.72
N LEU A 87 12.30 19.26 10.61
CA LEU A 87 11.47 18.06 10.46
C LEU A 87 12.29 16.77 10.53
N SER A 88 13.43 16.73 9.86
CA SER A 88 14.35 15.58 9.93
C SER A 88 14.75 15.28 11.37
N LYS A 89 15.16 16.30 12.14
CA LYS A 89 15.50 16.15 13.57
C LYS A 89 14.31 15.63 14.40
N LEU A 90 13.10 16.09 14.13
CA LEU A 90 11.89 15.61 14.82
C LEU A 90 11.60 14.14 14.50
N PHE A 91 11.75 13.73 13.24
CA PHE A 91 11.58 12.34 12.84
C PHE A 91 12.63 11.44 13.49
N ASP A 92 13.89 11.86 13.51
CA ASP A 92 15.00 11.12 14.12
C ASP A 92 14.85 11.00 15.65
N ALA A 93 14.30 12.02 16.29
CA ALA A 93 14.06 12.02 17.74
C ALA A 93 12.97 11.03 18.17
N SER A 94 12.09 10.62 17.26
CA SER A 94 11.02 9.68 17.57
C SER A 94 11.41 8.24 17.18
N PRO A 95 11.62 7.32 18.14
CA PRO A 95 11.92 5.91 17.82
C PRO A 95 10.82 5.23 17.00
N VAL A 96 9.58 5.66 17.14
CA VAL A 96 8.45 5.13 16.37
C VAL A 96 8.57 5.53 14.91
N LEU A 97 8.94 6.78 14.62
CA LEU A 97 9.07 7.28 13.25
C LEU A 97 10.37 6.79 12.58
N SER A 98 11.52 6.98 13.26
CA SER A 98 12.84 6.68 12.69
C SER A 98 13.14 5.18 12.57
N LYS A 99 12.65 4.36 13.49
CA LYS A 99 12.91 2.91 13.54
C LYS A 99 11.66 2.08 13.28
N GLY A 100 10.58 2.37 13.99
CA GLY A 100 9.35 1.60 13.91
C GLY A 100 8.71 1.66 12.52
N LEU A 101 8.29 2.85 12.09
CA LEU A 101 7.63 3.03 10.79
C LEU A 101 8.58 2.81 9.60
N ALA A 102 9.86 3.19 9.73
CA ALA A 102 10.85 2.97 8.68
C ALA A 102 11.09 1.49 8.38
N ASN A 103 11.14 0.64 9.42
CA ASN A 103 11.42 -0.79 9.27
C ASN A 103 10.17 -1.65 9.07
N TYR A 104 9.08 -1.31 9.73
CA TYR A 104 7.88 -2.16 9.79
C TYR A 104 6.65 -1.53 9.11
N GLY A 105 6.74 -0.27 8.67
CA GLY A 105 5.59 0.46 8.14
C GLY A 105 4.49 0.62 9.20
N THR A 106 3.26 0.78 8.76
CA THR A 106 2.09 0.93 9.65
C THR A 106 1.80 -0.29 10.51
N SER A 107 2.38 -1.46 10.21
CA SER A 107 2.22 -2.67 11.01
C SER A 107 2.78 -2.54 12.43
N VAL A 108 3.69 -1.61 12.69
CA VAL A 108 4.18 -1.28 14.05
C VAL A 108 3.05 -0.86 14.99
N LEU A 109 1.98 -0.28 14.46
CA LEU A 109 0.84 0.21 15.23
C LEU A 109 -0.20 -0.87 15.54
N VAL A 110 -0.12 -2.05 14.89
CA VAL A 110 -1.15 -3.10 15.03
C VAL A 110 -1.35 -3.52 16.48
N LYS A 111 -0.26 -3.75 17.23
CA LYS A 111 -0.33 -4.16 18.63
C LYS A 111 -1.00 -3.11 19.52
N LEU A 112 -0.68 -1.83 19.28
CA LEU A 112 -1.29 -0.71 20.01
C LEU A 112 -2.78 -0.59 19.68
N LEU A 113 -3.11 -0.65 18.40
CA LEU A 113 -4.50 -0.55 17.93
C LEU A 113 -5.35 -1.74 18.40
N ASP A 114 -4.76 -2.95 18.44
CA ASP A 114 -5.45 -4.13 18.98
C ASP A 114 -5.69 -3.99 20.49
N TYR A 115 -4.70 -3.52 21.24
CA TYR A 115 -4.86 -3.23 22.68
C TYR A 115 -5.98 -2.21 22.94
N MET A 116 -6.09 -1.18 22.10
CA MET A 116 -7.13 -0.16 22.17
C MET A 116 -8.49 -0.62 21.59
N ASN A 117 -8.61 -1.85 21.08
CA ASN A 117 -9.78 -2.38 20.38
C ASN A 117 -10.21 -1.56 19.15
N LEU A 118 -9.25 -0.95 18.45
CA LEU A 118 -9.48 -0.14 17.25
C LEU A 118 -9.31 -0.93 15.95
N ILE A 119 -8.86 -2.18 16.02
CA ILE A 119 -8.78 -3.03 14.83
C ILE A 119 -10.16 -3.59 14.52
N PRO A 120 -10.67 -3.36 13.29
CA PRO A 120 -11.96 -3.90 12.89
C PRO A 120 -11.91 -5.42 12.78
N SER A 121 -12.82 -6.09 13.48
CA SER A 121 -13.11 -7.50 13.33
C SER A 121 -14.54 -7.65 12.85
N ARG A 122 -14.78 -8.46 11.80
CA ARG A 122 -16.10 -8.65 11.19
C ARG A 122 -16.81 -7.31 10.90
N ASN A 123 -16.11 -6.40 10.27
CA ASN A 123 -16.61 -5.04 9.98
C ASN A 123 -17.09 -4.28 11.24
N PHE A 124 -16.31 -4.32 12.33
CA PHE A 124 -16.60 -3.75 13.65
C PHE A 124 -17.74 -4.41 14.44
N THR A 125 -18.29 -5.54 13.99
CA THR A 125 -19.34 -6.28 14.71
C THR A 125 -18.79 -7.41 15.58
N GLY A 126 -17.53 -7.81 15.36
CA GLY A 126 -16.86 -8.89 16.08
C GLY A 126 -16.12 -8.41 17.33
N LYS A 127 -15.91 -9.35 18.26
CA LYS A 127 -14.98 -9.17 19.38
C LYS A 127 -13.54 -9.21 18.86
N ARG A 128 -12.59 -8.82 19.70
CA ARG A 128 -11.14 -8.74 19.47
C ARG A 128 -10.58 -9.80 18.51
N LEU A 129 -9.83 -9.38 17.51
CA LEU A 129 -9.11 -10.30 16.65
C LEU A 129 -7.89 -10.81 17.42
N PHE A 130 -7.72 -12.14 17.54
CA PHE A 130 -6.55 -12.76 18.17
C PHE A 130 -5.30 -12.67 17.26
N LEU A 131 -4.98 -11.47 16.78
CA LEU A 131 -3.81 -11.22 15.93
C LEU A 131 -2.49 -11.18 16.73
N GLN A 132 -2.54 -11.06 18.05
CA GLN A 132 -1.35 -10.92 18.89
C GLN A 132 -0.33 -12.04 18.71
N ILE A 133 -0.79 -13.29 18.52
CA ILE A 133 0.10 -14.45 18.43
C ILE A 133 0.95 -14.39 17.15
N TYR A 134 0.36 -13.96 16.03
CA TYR A 134 1.05 -13.96 14.73
C TYR A 134 2.00 -12.78 14.53
N PHE A 135 1.74 -11.64 15.19
CA PHE A 135 2.60 -10.46 15.07
C PHE A 135 3.78 -10.47 16.03
N GLN A 136 3.70 -11.19 17.15
CA GLN A 136 4.78 -11.27 18.13
C GLN A 136 5.97 -12.10 17.62
N GLU A 137 5.73 -13.16 16.86
CA GLU A 137 6.78 -13.96 16.21
C GLU A 137 7.42 -13.25 15.01
N SER A 138 6.68 -12.39 14.32
CA SER A 138 7.18 -11.70 13.13
C SER A 138 8.04 -10.49 13.43
N VAL A 139 7.89 -9.86 14.60
CA VAL A 139 8.71 -8.71 15.03
C VAL A 139 10.11 -9.11 15.50
N SER A 140 10.33 -10.38 15.83
CA SER A 140 11.63 -10.88 16.30
C SER A 140 12.61 -11.29 15.19
N ASN A 141 12.20 -11.29 13.92
CA ASN A 141 13.04 -11.72 12.81
C ASN A 141 13.29 -10.62 11.77
N PRO A 142 14.54 -10.30 11.37
CA PRO A 142 14.80 -9.12 10.56
C PRO A 142 14.44 -9.29 9.07
N LEU A 143 13.62 -8.39 8.61
CA LEU A 143 13.73 -7.48 7.47
C LEU A 143 13.36 -7.87 6.04
N SER A 144 13.47 -9.05 5.52
CA SER A 144 13.13 -9.28 4.10
C SER A 144 11.89 -10.16 3.87
N SER A 145 11.55 -10.98 4.85
CA SER A 145 10.39 -11.86 4.78
C SER A 145 9.13 -11.26 5.41
N LEU A 146 9.29 -10.19 6.19
CA LEU A 146 8.24 -9.66 7.07
C LEU A 146 7.12 -8.96 6.31
N LYS A 147 7.43 -8.13 5.32
CA LYS A 147 6.40 -7.44 4.52
C LYS A 147 5.47 -8.44 3.84
N MET A 148 6.04 -9.52 3.33
CA MET A 148 5.29 -10.59 2.68
C MET A 148 4.51 -11.45 3.69
N ARG A 149 5.07 -11.76 4.86
CA ARG A 149 4.42 -12.57 5.90
C ARG A 149 3.25 -11.86 6.55
N VAL A 150 3.35 -10.56 6.80
CA VAL A 150 2.23 -9.76 7.33
C VAL A 150 1.07 -9.74 6.35
N VAL A 151 1.34 -9.50 5.07
CA VAL A 151 0.30 -9.54 4.04
C VAL A 151 -0.31 -10.93 3.91
N LEU A 152 0.50 -11.98 3.94
CA LEU A 152 0.04 -13.37 3.88
C LEU A 152 -0.75 -13.77 5.14
N ALA A 153 -0.36 -13.33 6.33
CA ALA A 153 -1.10 -13.59 7.56
C ALA A 153 -2.46 -12.90 7.55
N VAL A 154 -2.54 -11.65 7.10
CA VAL A 154 -3.82 -10.93 6.93
C VAL A 154 -4.69 -11.64 5.90
N LEU A 155 -4.15 -12.02 4.75
CA LEU A 155 -4.88 -12.77 3.72
C LEU A 155 -5.36 -14.13 4.22
N TRP A 156 -4.55 -14.84 5.02
CA TRP A 156 -4.93 -16.13 5.60
C TRP A 156 -6.07 -15.99 6.63
N VAL A 157 -6.01 -14.99 7.51
CA VAL A 157 -7.07 -14.70 8.48
C VAL A 157 -8.37 -14.32 7.77
N VAL A 158 -8.32 -13.43 6.77
CA VAL A 158 -9.48 -13.04 5.97
C VAL A 158 -10.06 -14.26 5.25
N LYS A 159 -9.21 -15.11 4.66
CA LYS A 159 -9.66 -16.34 3.97
C LYS A 159 -10.32 -17.33 4.94
N LYS A 160 -9.79 -17.46 6.15
CA LYS A 160 -10.38 -18.33 7.19
C LYS A 160 -11.73 -17.80 7.65
N GLU A 161 -11.85 -16.50 7.94
CA GLU A 161 -13.13 -15.89 8.33
C GLU A 161 -14.20 -16.02 7.24
N LEU A 162 -13.81 -15.80 5.97
CA LEU A 162 -14.73 -15.97 4.83
C LEU A 162 -15.19 -17.41 4.67
N LYS A 163 -14.32 -18.39 4.94
CA LYS A 163 -14.70 -19.80 4.88
C LYS A 163 -15.67 -20.18 6.01
N GLU A 164 -15.42 -19.72 7.24
CA GLU A 164 -16.33 -19.94 8.38
C GLU A 164 -17.71 -19.27 8.18
N GLN A 165 -17.78 -18.19 7.39
CA GLN A 165 -19.07 -17.55 7.04
C GLN A 165 -19.80 -18.26 5.89
N ALA A 166 -19.09 -18.99 5.04
CA ALA A 166 -19.69 -19.74 3.94
C ALA A 166 -20.25 -21.12 4.38
N ASP A 167 -19.83 -21.59 5.55
CA ASP A 167 -20.24 -22.87 6.13
C ASP A 167 -21.44 -22.71 7.11
N VAL A 168 -22.04 -21.51 7.23
CA VAL A 168 -23.26 -21.17 8.00
C VAL A 168 -24.40 -20.85 7.05
#